data_c73a9ded86077841d54171d9a84c778e
#
_entry.id   c73a9ded86077841d54171d9a84c778e
#
_cell.length_a   1.000
_cell.length_b   1.000
_cell.length_c   1.000
_cell.angle_alpha   90.00
_cell.angle_beta   90.00
_cell.angle_gamma   90.00
#
_symmetry.space_group_name_H-M   'P 1'
#
loop_
_entity.id
_entity.type
_entity.pdbx_description
1 polymer ?
#
loop_
_entity_poly.entity_id
_entity_poly.type
_entity_poly.pdbx_seq_one_letter_code
_entity_poly.pdbx_strand_id
1 'polypeptide(L)'
;MTLLQFLRQARQIHLQFLAGALSEPPIYVVGNPSADLDSIISAIVYSYWASNRLPSTTPRPHIPLLNLPTVPAGSELYRLRPEFVTTLWLSTTFPALNPDERFENSSDSAGKLLREHIVTVADFAQRLRGNAISKQLFADATLVDWNAMPHRVEGQKGHGSVAGLSEVSFRTVGCVDHHVDEHFVPSQDALPENQPLIIQTGPGSCSSLIANELVRRGLWAADASSAENAQLAKLALAAILIDTSNLTAEGKVTDVDIQAVSFLREQVAKEDPKWHAEAFYEQVQAAKTNSLDLLTLDEVLDRDYKEWTEKSSSGESVNLGFCSSVKPIRWIAEKAGTPQQFLDGVRAFAAAKKLDVVVIMTSFSSVEDEFSRELLVCAMCDCDAAVKAAEAFVEQTRPHLGLERWSPVDCEYHDSTEHAIRSTLDGDADIWRRLWLQTNTTASRKQVAPLLRKAVTSL
;
A
#
# COMPACT_ATOMS: atom_id res chain seq x y z
N MET A 1 -9.82 -25.55 -3.15
CA MET A 1 -9.82 -24.97 -1.78
C MET A 1 -10.30 -23.52 -1.92
N THR A 2 -11.34 -23.14 -1.16
CA THR A 2 -11.86 -21.75 -1.22
C THR A 2 -10.82 -20.75 -0.75
N LEU A 3 -10.99 -19.48 -1.12
CA LEU A 3 -10.10 -18.40 -0.66
C LEU A 3 -10.05 -18.32 0.87
N LEU A 4 -11.19 -18.39 1.56
CA LEU A 4 -11.24 -18.32 3.02
C LEU A 4 -10.63 -19.55 3.69
N GLN A 5 -10.82 -20.75 3.12
CA GLN A 5 -10.13 -21.96 3.61
C GLN A 5 -8.61 -21.82 3.49
N PHE A 6 -8.12 -21.30 2.37
CA PHE A 6 -6.70 -21.02 2.20
C PHE A 6 -6.17 -20.06 3.25
N LEU A 7 -6.82 -18.91 3.45
CA LEU A 7 -6.37 -17.92 4.42
C LEU A 7 -6.35 -18.48 5.85
N ARG A 8 -7.37 -19.24 6.23
CA ARG A 8 -7.42 -19.94 7.53
C ARG A 8 -6.27 -20.94 7.68
N GLN A 9 -6.01 -21.74 6.64
CA GLN A 9 -4.90 -22.70 6.62
C GLN A 9 -3.54 -21.99 6.70
N ALA A 10 -3.33 -20.94 5.93
CA ALA A 10 -2.09 -20.14 5.97
C ALA A 10 -1.82 -19.61 7.39
N ARG A 11 -2.87 -19.08 8.06
CA ARG A 11 -2.77 -18.64 9.46
C ARG A 11 -2.48 -19.80 10.42
N GLN A 12 -3.06 -20.97 10.24
CA GLN A 12 -2.74 -22.15 11.06
C GLN A 12 -1.28 -22.57 10.89
N ILE A 13 -0.75 -22.56 9.66
CA ILE A 13 0.66 -22.88 9.36
C ILE A 13 1.58 -21.86 10.04
N HIS A 14 1.22 -20.56 10.00
CA HIS A 14 1.95 -19.53 10.76
C HIS A 14 2.02 -19.86 12.26
N LEU A 15 0.90 -20.25 12.88
CA LEU A 15 0.87 -20.61 14.30
C LEU A 15 1.69 -21.88 14.59
N GLN A 16 1.67 -22.85 13.70
CA GLN A 16 2.50 -24.08 13.81
C GLN A 16 4.00 -23.75 13.72
N PHE A 17 4.38 -22.83 12.84
CA PHE A 17 5.76 -22.34 12.73
C PHE A 17 6.22 -21.71 14.06
N LEU A 18 5.42 -20.84 14.64
CA LEU A 18 5.74 -20.19 15.92
C LEU A 18 5.77 -21.17 17.11
N ALA A 19 5.03 -22.26 17.00
CA ALA A 19 5.07 -23.36 18.00
C ALA A 19 6.25 -24.33 17.81
N GLY A 20 7.09 -24.13 16.78
CA GLY A 20 8.20 -25.03 16.44
C GLY A 20 7.75 -26.38 15.88
N ALA A 21 6.51 -26.47 15.40
CA ALA A 21 5.94 -27.72 14.89
C ALA A 21 6.24 -27.99 13.40
N LEU A 22 6.92 -27.07 12.71
CA LEU A 22 7.32 -27.21 11.31
C LEU A 22 8.80 -27.50 11.18
N SER A 23 9.16 -28.43 10.30
CA SER A 23 10.55 -28.74 9.96
C SER A 23 11.23 -27.64 9.15
N GLU A 24 10.46 -26.92 8.33
CA GLU A 24 10.94 -25.80 7.52
C GLU A 24 10.05 -24.57 7.73
N PRO A 25 10.63 -23.36 7.79
CA PRO A 25 9.86 -22.12 7.84
C PRO A 25 9.00 -21.96 6.58
N PRO A 26 7.78 -21.40 6.68
CA PRO A 26 7.01 -21.00 5.52
C PRO A 26 7.70 -19.83 4.79
N ILE A 27 7.23 -19.52 3.58
CA ILE A 27 7.61 -18.30 2.87
C ILE A 27 6.54 -17.25 3.17
N TYR A 28 6.95 -16.09 3.70
CA TYR A 28 6.03 -14.97 3.89
C TYR A 28 5.95 -14.11 2.64
N VAL A 29 4.75 -13.78 2.20
CA VAL A 29 4.53 -12.84 1.10
C VAL A 29 4.14 -11.50 1.69
N VAL A 30 5.01 -10.50 1.50
CA VAL A 30 4.95 -9.24 2.25
C VAL A 30 4.86 -8.08 1.27
N GLY A 31 3.84 -7.24 1.42
CA GLY A 31 3.67 -5.99 0.69
C GLY A 31 4.38 -4.81 1.34
N ASN A 32 4.21 -3.62 0.78
CA ASN A 32 4.79 -2.39 1.28
C ASN A 32 4.19 -1.95 2.65
N PRO A 33 4.85 -1.03 3.38
CA PRO A 33 4.40 -0.61 4.72
C PRO A 33 3.08 0.17 4.74
N SER A 34 2.64 0.77 3.62
CA SER A 34 1.32 1.41 3.58
C SER A 34 0.19 0.38 3.64
N ALA A 35 0.49 -0.89 3.28
CA ALA A 35 -0.47 -1.98 3.25
C ALA A 35 -1.80 -1.55 2.60
N ASP A 36 -1.69 -0.88 1.43
CA ASP A 36 -2.83 -0.50 0.63
C ASP A 36 -3.50 -1.71 -0.03
N LEU A 37 -4.55 -1.48 -0.78
CA LEU A 37 -5.33 -2.58 -1.36
C LEU A 37 -4.48 -3.46 -2.30
N ASP A 38 -3.59 -2.84 -3.11
CA ASP A 38 -2.73 -3.57 -4.03
C ASP A 38 -1.72 -4.45 -3.28
N SER A 39 -1.05 -3.91 -2.27
CA SER A 39 -0.13 -4.67 -1.42
C SER A 39 -0.80 -5.86 -0.75
N ILE A 40 -1.97 -5.66 -0.13
CA ILE A 40 -2.70 -6.73 0.58
C ILE A 40 -3.14 -7.82 -0.39
N ILE A 41 -3.77 -7.41 -1.50
CA ILE A 41 -4.33 -8.36 -2.47
C ILE A 41 -3.22 -9.09 -3.23
N SER A 42 -2.17 -8.39 -3.63
CA SER A 42 -0.99 -8.99 -4.25
C SER A 42 -0.38 -10.09 -3.37
N ALA A 43 -0.26 -9.84 -2.06
CA ALA A 43 0.21 -10.85 -1.11
C ALA A 43 -0.72 -12.07 -1.04
N ILE A 44 -2.03 -11.86 -0.99
CA ILE A 44 -3.01 -12.95 -0.89
C ILE A 44 -3.04 -13.79 -2.19
N VAL A 45 -3.18 -13.13 -3.35
CA VAL A 45 -3.31 -13.80 -4.65
C VAL A 45 -2.05 -14.60 -4.98
N TYR A 46 -0.87 -13.99 -4.81
CA TYR A 46 0.39 -14.69 -5.03
C TYR A 46 0.54 -15.89 -4.07
N SER A 47 0.28 -15.71 -2.77
CA SER A 47 0.37 -16.78 -1.77
C SER A 47 -0.54 -17.97 -2.09
N TYR A 48 -1.77 -17.71 -2.52
CA TYR A 48 -2.72 -18.75 -2.88
C TYR A 48 -2.18 -19.65 -4.00
N TRP A 49 -1.74 -19.04 -5.10
CA TRP A 49 -1.26 -19.77 -6.26
C TRP A 49 0.09 -20.44 -5.99
N ALA A 50 1.01 -19.76 -5.33
CA ALA A 50 2.32 -20.29 -4.99
C ALA A 50 2.23 -21.51 -4.05
N SER A 51 1.33 -21.49 -3.07
CA SER A 51 1.10 -22.64 -2.17
C SER A 51 0.51 -23.86 -2.85
N ASN A 52 -0.31 -23.66 -3.87
CA ASN A 52 -1.13 -24.76 -4.42
C ASN A 52 -0.57 -25.35 -5.71
N ARG A 53 0.26 -24.63 -6.46
CA ARG A 53 0.59 -25.02 -7.83
C ARG A 53 2.06 -24.89 -8.25
N LEU A 54 2.95 -24.42 -7.41
CA LEU A 54 4.36 -24.41 -7.76
C LEU A 54 4.87 -25.86 -7.90
N PRO A 55 5.55 -26.20 -9.01
CA PRO A 55 6.04 -27.55 -9.23
C PRO A 55 7.19 -27.83 -8.25
N SER A 56 6.85 -28.42 -7.15
CA SER A 56 7.76 -28.93 -6.14
C SER A 56 7.20 -30.25 -5.62
N THR A 57 8.06 -31.18 -5.33
CA THR A 57 7.68 -32.43 -4.68
C THR A 57 7.10 -32.20 -3.28
N THR A 58 7.45 -31.07 -2.66
CA THR A 58 6.91 -30.57 -1.40
C THR A 58 6.84 -29.04 -1.47
N PRO A 59 5.73 -28.46 -1.99
CA PRO A 59 5.61 -27.00 -2.07
C PRO A 59 5.62 -26.40 -0.66
N ARG A 60 6.55 -25.47 -0.41
CA ARG A 60 6.58 -24.71 0.85
C ARG A 60 5.34 -23.81 0.92
N PRO A 61 4.64 -23.79 2.07
CA PRO A 61 3.50 -22.89 2.24
C PRO A 61 3.91 -21.41 2.09
N HIS A 62 3.12 -20.63 1.35
CA HIS A 62 3.25 -19.19 1.25
C HIS A 62 2.16 -18.54 2.11
N ILE A 63 2.55 -17.64 2.99
CA ILE A 63 1.66 -16.98 3.96
C ILE A 63 1.59 -15.50 3.64
N PRO A 64 0.41 -14.94 3.32
CA PRO A 64 0.26 -13.50 3.18
C PRO A 64 0.44 -12.85 4.56
N LEU A 65 1.42 -11.95 4.67
CA LEU A 65 1.72 -11.17 5.87
C LEU A 65 1.45 -9.70 5.56
N LEU A 66 0.39 -9.17 6.16
CA LEU A 66 0.05 -7.77 5.98
C LEU A 66 1.02 -6.90 6.77
N ASN A 67 1.70 -5.99 6.08
CA ASN A 67 2.77 -5.16 6.63
C ASN A 67 2.21 -3.99 7.46
N LEU A 68 1.50 -4.33 8.52
CA LEU A 68 0.86 -3.42 9.47
C LEU A 68 1.45 -3.67 10.87
N PRO A 69 2.47 -2.89 11.29
CA PRO A 69 3.18 -3.13 12.55
C PRO A 69 2.38 -2.78 13.81
N THR A 70 1.36 -1.92 13.69
CA THR A 70 0.57 -1.43 14.82
C THR A 70 -0.90 -1.87 14.79
N VAL A 71 -1.36 -2.45 13.68
CA VAL A 71 -2.77 -2.81 13.45
C VAL A 71 -2.94 -4.33 13.44
N PRO A 72 -3.54 -4.93 14.49
CA PRO A 72 -3.83 -6.35 14.50
C PRO A 72 -5.01 -6.68 13.57
N ALA A 73 -5.08 -7.93 13.13
CA ALA A 73 -6.23 -8.44 12.40
C ALA A 73 -7.48 -8.41 13.28
N GLY A 74 -8.56 -7.81 12.77
CA GLY A 74 -9.81 -7.67 13.50
C GLY A 74 -10.56 -6.39 13.16
N SER A 75 -11.29 -5.84 14.15
CA SER A 75 -12.07 -4.62 13.99
C SER A 75 -11.22 -3.39 13.63
N GLU A 76 -9.99 -3.32 14.12
CA GLU A 76 -9.08 -2.23 13.75
C GLU A 76 -8.66 -2.31 12.28
N LEU A 77 -8.35 -3.51 11.77
CA LEU A 77 -8.08 -3.69 10.35
C LEU A 77 -9.31 -3.38 9.49
N TYR A 78 -10.52 -3.75 9.95
CA TYR A 78 -11.78 -3.36 9.30
C TYR A 78 -11.92 -1.84 9.21
N ARG A 79 -11.68 -1.14 10.30
CA ARG A 79 -11.77 0.32 10.39
C ARG A 79 -10.73 1.01 9.50
N LEU A 80 -9.51 0.50 9.49
CA LEU A 80 -8.39 1.11 8.75
C LEU A 80 -8.45 0.79 7.24
N ARG A 81 -8.91 -0.41 6.87
CA ARG A 81 -8.92 -0.89 5.47
C ARG A 81 -10.30 -1.46 5.07
N PRO A 82 -11.38 -0.66 5.17
CA PRO A 82 -12.71 -1.14 4.83
C PRO A 82 -12.84 -1.52 3.34
N GLU A 83 -12.04 -0.91 2.45
CA GLU A 83 -11.96 -1.29 1.05
C GLU A 83 -11.47 -2.73 0.86
N PHE A 84 -10.49 -3.17 1.64
CA PHE A 84 -10.03 -4.56 1.62
C PHE A 84 -11.13 -5.51 2.09
N VAL A 85 -11.81 -5.17 3.18
CA VAL A 85 -12.87 -6.02 3.72
C VAL A 85 -14.07 -6.07 2.78
N THR A 86 -14.46 -4.94 2.20
CA THR A 86 -15.52 -4.88 1.18
C THR A 86 -15.13 -5.72 -0.03
N THR A 87 -13.90 -5.64 -0.50
CA THR A 87 -13.39 -6.48 -1.59
C THR A 87 -13.48 -7.96 -1.25
N LEU A 88 -13.03 -8.35 -0.06
CA LEU A 88 -13.08 -9.75 0.41
C LEU A 88 -14.53 -10.25 0.48
N TRP A 89 -15.43 -9.43 1.01
CA TRP A 89 -16.86 -9.74 1.10
C TRP A 89 -17.49 -9.92 -0.28
N LEU A 90 -17.31 -8.97 -1.20
CA LEU A 90 -17.83 -9.04 -2.58
C LEU A 90 -17.26 -10.22 -3.36
N SER A 91 -16.01 -10.58 -3.11
CA SER A 91 -15.34 -11.68 -3.81
C SER A 91 -15.78 -13.06 -3.32
N THR A 92 -16.15 -13.20 -2.03
CA THR A 92 -16.43 -14.50 -1.43
C THR A 92 -17.90 -14.79 -1.21
N THR A 93 -18.75 -13.75 -1.21
CA THR A 93 -20.20 -13.91 -0.94
C THR A 93 -20.98 -14.36 -2.18
N PHE A 94 -20.51 -14.00 -3.39
CA PHE A 94 -21.20 -14.33 -4.65
C PHE A 94 -20.17 -14.81 -5.71
N PRO A 95 -20.23 -16.07 -6.17
CA PRO A 95 -20.98 -17.17 -5.56
C PRO A 95 -20.41 -17.59 -4.22
N ALA A 96 -21.26 -17.80 -3.22
CA ALA A 96 -20.83 -18.34 -1.95
C ALA A 96 -20.60 -19.86 -2.10
N LEU A 97 -19.36 -20.28 -1.93
CA LEU A 97 -18.97 -21.69 -2.07
C LEU A 97 -19.36 -22.53 -0.85
N ASN A 98 -19.33 -21.91 0.32
CA ASN A 98 -19.69 -22.56 1.57
C ASN A 98 -20.58 -21.61 2.41
N PRO A 99 -21.80 -22.02 2.82
CA PRO A 99 -22.65 -21.22 3.68
C PRO A 99 -21.98 -20.81 5.01
N ASP A 100 -21.09 -21.65 5.56
CA ASP A 100 -20.40 -21.38 6.82
C ASP A 100 -19.26 -20.36 6.69
N GLU A 101 -18.89 -20.00 5.44
CA GLU A 101 -17.90 -18.97 5.13
C GLU A 101 -18.54 -17.59 4.88
N ARG A 102 -19.85 -17.50 4.93
CA ARG A 102 -20.54 -16.21 4.78
C ARG A 102 -20.29 -15.32 5.98
N PHE A 103 -20.02 -14.08 5.72
CA PHE A 103 -19.90 -13.04 6.74
C PHE A 103 -20.62 -11.77 6.28
N GLU A 104 -20.95 -10.90 7.22
CA GLU A 104 -21.52 -9.61 6.94
C GLU A 104 -20.40 -8.57 6.86
N ASN A 105 -20.54 -7.61 5.94
CA ASN A 105 -19.64 -6.46 5.85
C ASN A 105 -19.94 -5.45 6.97
N SER A 106 -19.74 -5.91 8.20
CA SER A 106 -19.93 -5.16 9.46
C SER A 106 -18.71 -5.35 10.36
N SER A 107 -18.45 -4.39 11.24
CA SER A 107 -17.27 -4.40 12.13
C SER A 107 -17.15 -5.69 12.93
N ASP A 108 -18.26 -6.21 13.49
CA ASP A 108 -18.26 -7.39 14.36
C ASP A 108 -18.02 -8.68 13.55
N SER A 109 -18.81 -8.88 12.49
CA SER A 109 -18.74 -10.10 11.67
C SER A 109 -17.41 -10.16 10.92
N ALA A 110 -17.04 -9.08 10.21
CA ALA A 110 -15.78 -9.00 9.50
C ALA A 110 -14.58 -9.03 10.44
N GLY A 111 -14.66 -8.33 11.58
CA GLY A 111 -13.59 -8.35 12.58
C GLY A 111 -13.31 -9.74 13.13
N LYS A 112 -14.34 -10.58 13.34
CA LYS A 112 -14.17 -11.98 13.72
C LYS A 112 -13.49 -12.77 12.59
N LEU A 113 -13.98 -12.64 11.36
CA LEU A 113 -13.40 -13.33 10.20
C LEU A 113 -11.92 -12.96 10.04
N LEU A 114 -11.58 -11.67 10.07
CA LEU A 114 -10.20 -11.21 9.91
C LEU A 114 -9.27 -11.83 10.95
N ARG A 115 -9.68 -11.89 12.22
CA ARG A 115 -8.89 -12.53 13.29
C ARG A 115 -8.63 -14.02 13.04
N GLU A 116 -9.50 -14.70 12.33
CA GLU A 116 -9.38 -16.13 12.05
C GLU A 116 -8.60 -16.44 10.75
N HIS A 117 -8.47 -15.45 9.84
CA HIS A 117 -7.97 -15.68 8.48
C HIS A 117 -6.73 -14.88 8.13
N ILE A 118 -6.49 -13.74 8.77
CA ILE A 118 -5.41 -12.82 8.41
C ILE A 118 -4.29 -12.84 9.45
N VAL A 119 -3.07 -12.58 8.99
CA VAL A 119 -1.88 -12.36 9.83
C VAL A 119 -1.31 -10.99 9.47
N THR A 120 -1.22 -10.10 10.46
CA THR A 120 -0.51 -8.84 10.34
C THR A 120 0.85 -8.92 11.02
N VAL A 121 1.74 -7.95 10.73
CA VAL A 121 3.01 -7.81 11.45
C VAL A 121 2.77 -7.61 12.95
N ALA A 122 1.73 -6.85 13.33
CA ALA A 122 1.35 -6.66 14.73
C ALA A 122 0.99 -7.99 15.44
N ASP A 123 0.20 -8.85 14.77
CA ASP A 123 -0.16 -10.18 15.31
C ASP A 123 1.07 -11.06 15.49
N PHE A 124 1.96 -11.05 14.50
CA PHE A 124 3.20 -11.82 14.53
C PHE A 124 4.07 -11.38 15.72
N ALA A 125 4.36 -10.07 15.83
CA ALA A 125 5.15 -9.51 16.91
C ALA A 125 4.52 -9.79 18.31
N GLN A 126 3.18 -9.66 18.41
CA GLN A 126 2.47 -9.97 19.65
C GLN A 126 2.66 -11.43 20.07
N ARG A 127 2.61 -12.36 19.11
CA ARG A 127 2.79 -13.80 19.37
C ARG A 127 4.21 -14.13 19.80
N LEU A 128 5.23 -13.50 19.19
CA LEU A 128 6.63 -13.70 19.59
C LEU A 128 6.85 -13.28 21.04
N ARG A 129 6.34 -12.10 21.42
CA ARG A 129 6.43 -11.61 22.81
C ARG A 129 5.69 -12.51 23.79
N GLY A 130 4.49 -12.98 23.42
CA GLY A 130 3.68 -13.87 24.27
C GLY A 130 4.28 -15.25 24.49
N ASN A 131 5.03 -15.78 23.54
CA ASN A 131 5.70 -17.08 23.64
C ASN A 131 7.11 -17.00 24.25
N ALA A 132 7.54 -15.81 24.72
CA ALA A 132 8.90 -15.58 25.25
C ALA A 132 10.02 -16.11 24.34
N ILE A 133 9.82 -16.02 23.01
CA ILE A 133 10.81 -16.43 22.01
C ILE A 133 11.91 -15.40 22.03
N SER A 134 13.00 -15.69 22.74
CA SER A 134 14.17 -14.81 22.88
C SER A 134 15.22 -14.98 21.77
N LYS A 135 14.99 -15.93 20.85
CA LYS A 135 15.90 -16.21 19.73
C LYS A 135 15.45 -15.51 18.47
N GLN A 136 16.42 -14.95 17.74
CA GLN A 136 16.20 -14.46 16.38
C GLN A 136 15.61 -15.56 15.53
N LEU A 137 14.44 -15.31 14.90
CA LEU A 137 13.85 -16.18 13.91
C LEU A 137 14.39 -15.86 12.51
N PHE A 138 14.48 -16.89 11.69
CA PHE A 138 14.84 -16.75 10.28
C PHE A 138 13.70 -17.30 9.43
N ALA A 139 13.29 -16.56 8.40
CA ALA A 139 12.28 -16.98 7.45
C ALA A 139 12.60 -16.45 6.04
N ASP A 140 12.02 -17.07 5.04
CA ASP A 140 12.08 -16.56 3.67
C ASP A 140 10.89 -15.62 3.40
N ALA A 141 11.12 -14.61 2.55
CA ALA A 141 10.08 -13.69 2.12
C ALA A 141 10.07 -13.52 0.58
N THR A 142 8.87 -13.48 0.01
CA THR A 142 8.63 -12.91 -1.32
C THR A 142 8.06 -11.51 -1.13
N LEU A 143 8.68 -10.50 -1.76
CA LEU A 143 8.20 -9.13 -1.71
C LEU A 143 7.22 -8.89 -2.87
N VAL A 144 6.11 -8.23 -2.58
CA VAL A 144 5.12 -7.83 -3.58
C VAL A 144 4.74 -6.36 -3.39
N ASP A 145 4.57 -5.62 -4.49
CA ASP A 145 4.30 -4.19 -4.44
C ASP A 145 5.35 -3.41 -3.60
N TRP A 146 6.51 -4.00 -3.49
CA TRP A 146 7.62 -3.52 -2.66
C TRP A 146 8.89 -4.28 -3.02
N ASN A 147 10.04 -3.60 -3.07
CA ASN A 147 11.30 -4.26 -3.44
C ASN A 147 12.46 -3.99 -2.48
N ALA A 148 12.19 -3.42 -1.29
CA ALA A 148 13.24 -3.18 -0.29
C ALA A 148 12.70 -3.18 1.14
N MET A 149 13.37 -3.89 2.05
CA MET A 149 13.07 -3.82 3.48
C MET A 149 13.76 -2.61 4.13
N PRO A 150 13.14 -1.96 5.16
CA PRO A 150 13.69 -0.76 5.79
C PRO A 150 14.96 -1.07 6.62
N HIS A 151 15.01 -2.23 7.28
CA HIS A 151 16.13 -2.64 8.11
C HIS A 151 16.95 -3.69 7.38
N ARG A 152 17.91 -3.22 6.56
CA ARG A 152 18.78 -4.06 5.72
C ARG A 152 19.94 -4.60 6.54
N VAL A 153 20.36 -5.84 6.29
CA VAL A 153 21.58 -6.40 6.88
C VAL A 153 22.76 -5.98 6.01
N GLU A 154 23.71 -5.27 6.60
CA GLU A 154 24.89 -4.78 5.88
C GLU A 154 25.68 -5.93 5.26
N GLY A 155 26.07 -5.77 3.98
CA GLY A 155 26.80 -6.77 3.22
C GLY A 155 26.01 -8.01 2.80
N GLN A 156 24.73 -8.12 3.16
CA GLN A 156 23.87 -9.25 2.80
C GLN A 156 22.66 -8.79 1.96
N LYS A 157 22.84 -8.82 0.65
CA LYS A 157 21.80 -8.44 -0.28
C LYS A 157 20.54 -9.30 -0.11
N GLY A 158 19.36 -8.67 -0.04
CA GLY A 158 18.08 -9.35 0.16
C GLY A 158 17.78 -9.79 1.60
N HIS A 159 18.64 -9.45 2.57
CA HIS A 159 18.42 -9.76 3.98
C HIS A 159 18.01 -8.53 4.78
N GLY A 160 16.97 -8.68 5.57
CA GLY A 160 16.45 -7.56 6.37
C GLY A 160 15.32 -7.95 7.30
N SER A 161 14.71 -6.94 7.92
CA SER A 161 13.48 -7.09 8.70
C SER A 161 12.49 -5.99 8.37
N VAL A 162 11.23 -6.24 8.68
CA VAL A 162 10.16 -5.25 8.53
C VAL A 162 9.99 -4.45 9.83
N ALA A 163 9.47 -3.23 9.71
CA ALA A 163 9.19 -2.40 10.88
C ALA A 163 8.26 -3.14 11.86
N GLY A 164 8.55 -3.03 13.16
CA GLY A 164 7.77 -3.68 14.22
C GLY A 164 8.00 -5.18 14.40
N LEU A 165 8.91 -5.79 13.62
CA LEU A 165 9.23 -7.23 13.68
C LEU A 165 10.73 -7.49 13.59
N SER A 166 11.51 -6.79 14.41
CA SER A 166 12.98 -6.90 14.45
C SER A 166 13.50 -8.28 14.87
N GLU A 167 12.67 -9.05 15.55
CA GLU A 167 12.99 -10.40 16.01
C GLU A 167 13.00 -11.44 14.88
N VAL A 168 12.53 -11.05 13.68
CA VAL A 168 12.53 -11.93 12.49
C VAL A 168 13.46 -11.35 11.43
N SER A 169 14.47 -12.11 11.04
CA SER A 169 15.31 -11.82 9.89
C SER A 169 14.78 -12.54 8.67
N PHE A 170 14.40 -11.78 7.64
CA PHE A 170 13.92 -12.32 6.38
C PHE A 170 15.04 -12.38 5.35
N ARG A 171 15.07 -13.50 4.61
CA ARG A 171 15.81 -13.62 3.35
C ARG A 171 14.83 -13.47 2.20
N THR A 172 15.03 -12.51 1.33
CA THR A 172 14.20 -12.33 0.13
C THR A 172 14.51 -13.43 -0.89
N VAL A 173 13.50 -14.20 -1.23
CA VAL A 173 13.59 -15.32 -2.19
C VAL A 173 12.84 -15.05 -3.49
N GLY A 174 12.06 -13.98 -3.58
CA GLY A 174 11.34 -13.58 -4.78
C GLY A 174 10.85 -12.13 -4.67
N CYS A 175 10.53 -11.51 -5.81
CA CYS A 175 9.98 -10.16 -5.85
C CYS A 175 9.09 -9.97 -7.09
N VAL A 176 7.93 -9.34 -6.89
CA VAL A 176 7.11 -8.77 -7.97
C VAL A 176 6.71 -7.36 -7.56
N ASP A 177 7.16 -6.35 -8.30
CA ASP A 177 6.92 -4.97 -7.95
C ASP A 177 6.86 -4.06 -9.18
N HIS A 178 6.08 -2.98 -9.08
CA HIS A 178 5.93 -1.97 -10.13
C HIS A 178 6.56 -0.60 -9.77
N HIS A 179 7.31 -0.54 -8.69
CA HIS A 179 8.08 0.64 -8.28
C HIS A 179 9.50 0.65 -8.84
N VAL A 180 10.19 1.77 -8.66
CA VAL A 180 11.61 1.90 -9.00
C VAL A 180 12.43 0.90 -8.17
N ASP A 181 13.42 0.25 -8.80
CA ASP A 181 14.28 -0.72 -8.14
C ASP A 181 15.18 -0.03 -7.10
N GLU A 182 15.02 -0.40 -5.83
CA GLU A 182 15.85 0.02 -4.70
C GLU A 182 17.13 -0.81 -4.56
N HIS A 183 17.40 -1.73 -5.51
CA HIS A 183 18.60 -2.58 -5.57
C HIS A 183 18.82 -3.45 -4.33
N PHE A 184 17.77 -3.73 -3.57
CA PHE A 184 17.82 -4.58 -2.39
C PHE A 184 17.70 -6.07 -2.72
N VAL A 185 16.85 -6.43 -3.68
CA VAL A 185 16.58 -7.83 -4.04
C VAL A 185 17.80 -8.43 -4.75
N PRO A 186 18.18 -9.71 -4.44
CA PRO A 186 19.25 -10.39 -5.15
C PRO A 186 18.94 -10.56 -6.65
N SER A 187 19.97 -10.80 -7.47
CA SER A 187 19.79 -11.14 -8.90
C SER A 187 19.08 -12.49 -9.06
N GLN A 188 18.46 -12.71 -10.22
CA GLN A 188 17.72 -13.95 -10.51
C GLN A 188 18.54 -15.23 -10.26
N ASP A 189 19.84 -15.21 -10.58
CA ASP A 189 20.73 -16.37 -10.40
C ASP A 189 20.98 -16.70 -8.92
N ALA A 190 20.76 -15.74 -8.01
CA ALA A 190 20.91 -15.93 -6.57
C ALA A 190 19.59 -16.27 -5.87
N LEU A 191 18.47 -16.21 -6.59
CA LEU A 191 17.16 -16.62 -6.08
C LEU A 191 16.93 -18.11 -6.28
N PRO A 192 16.12 -18.77 -5.43
CA PRO A 192 15.72 -20.15 -5.67
C PRO A 192 15.01 -20.33 -7.02
N GLU A 193 15.20 -21.49 -7.62
CA GLU A 193 14.50 -21.85 -8.84
C GLU A 193 12.99 -21.70 -8.69
N ASN A 194 12.33 -21.22 -9.73
CA ASN A 194 10.88 -21.00 -9.78
C ASN A 194 10.34 -19.83 -8.92
N GLN A 195 11.20 -19.01 -8.29
CA GLN A 195 10.78 -17.78 -7.64
C GLN A 195 10.82 -16.60 -8.64
N PRO A 196 9.87 -15.67 -8.58
CA PRO A 196 9.84 -14.55 -9.51
C PRO A 196 10.84 -13.46 -9.12
N LEU A 197 11.41 -12.81 -10.12
CA LEU A 197 12.05 -11.50 -9.99
C LEU A 197 11.51 -10.61 -11.11
N ILE A 198 10.54 -9.78 -10.78
CA ILE A 198 9.90 -8.84 -11.69
C ILE A 198 9.86 -7.49 -10.97
N ILE A 199 10.71 -6.56 -11.38
CA ILE A 199 10.68 -5.17 -10.94
C ILE A 199 10.53 -4.35 -12.22
N GLN A 200 9.30 -3.88 -12.50
CA GLN A 200 8.95 -3.25 -13.75
C GLN A 200 8.09 -2.02 -13.50
N THR A 201 8.66 -0.83 -13.68
CA THR A 201 7.91 0.43 -13.63
C THR A 201 6.96 0.57 -14.82
N GLY A 202 5.86 1.28 -14.62
CA GLY A 202 4.87 1.58 -15.65
C GLY A 202 3.48 1.01 -15.38
N PRO A 203 3.30 -0.30 -15.12
CA PRO A 203 1.99 -0.85 -14.76
C PRO A 203 1.36 -0.10 -13.58
N GLY A 204 0.05 0.08 -13.63
CA GLY A 204 -0.69 0.82 -12.61
C GLY A 204 -0.76 0.09 -11.28
N SER A 205 -0.78 -1.27 -11.30
CA SER A 205 -0.92 -2.12 -10.13
C SER A 205 0.04 -3.31 -10.17
N CYS A 206 0.61 -3.68 -9.03
CA CYS A 206 1.42 -4.90 -8.87
C CYS A 206 0.58 -6.16 -9.12
N SER A 207 -0.71 -6.14 -8.76
CA SER A 207 -1.64 -7.25 -9.02
C SER A 207 -1.76 -7.56 -10.51
N SER A 208 -1.56 -6.59 -11.42
CA SER A 208 -1.48 -6.82 -12.87
C SER A 208 -0.27 -7.66 -13.26
N LEU A 209 0.89 -7.34 -12.70
CA LEU A 209 2.12 -8.12 -12.92
C LEU A 209 1.97 -9.55 -12.38
N ILE A 210 1.40 -9.70 -11.19
CA ILE A 210 1.16 -11.02 -10.57
C ILE A 210 0.21 -11.86 -11.43
N ALA A 211 -0.94 -11.31 -11.86
CA ALA A 211 -1.90 -12.05 -12.68
C ALA A 211 -1.25 -12.54 -13.98
N ASN A 212 -0.56 -11.65 -14.70
CA ASN A 212 0.10 -11.99 -15.95
C ASN A 212 1.24 -13.01 -15.76
N GLU A 213 2.01 -12.92 -14.69
CA GLU A 213 3.07 -13.88 -14.36
C GLU A 213 2.51 -15.26 -14.03
N LEU A 214 1.42 -15.32 -13.27
CA LEU A 214 0.75 -16.58 -12.96
C LEU A 214 0.19 -17.26 -14.22
N VAL A 215 -0.38 -16.49 -15.14
CA VAL A 215 -0.83 -16.99 -16.45
C VAL A 215 0.36 -17.47 -17.29
N ARG A 216 1.41 -16.66 -17.40
CA ARG A 216 2.62 -17.01 -18.16
C ARG A 216 3.28 -18.30 -17.67
N ARG A 217 3.23 -18.57 -16.38
CA ARG A 217 3.76 -19.81 -15.76
C ARG A 217 2.80 -20.99 -15.85
N GLY A 218 1.58 -20.81 -16.38
CA GLY A 218 0.54 -21.83 -16.40
C GLY A 218 -0.02 -22.18 -15.01
N LEU A 219 0.24 -21.35 -14.01
CA LEU A 219 -0.28 -21.51 -12.66
C LEU A 219 -1.75 -21.10 -12.58
N TRP A 220 -2.14 -20.10 -13.34
CA TRP A 220 -3.53 -19.65 -13.52
C TRP A 220 -3.97 -19.98 -14.96
N ALA A 221 -4.50 -21.17 -15.18
CA ALA A 221 -4.85 -21.61 -16.51
C ALA A 221 -6.10 -20.89 -17.02
N ALA A 222 -6.04 -20.43 -18.28
CA ALA A 222 -7.14 -19.69 -18.89
C ALA A 222 -8.43 -20.53 -19.06
N ASP A 223 -8.30 -21.83 -19.26
CA ASP A 223 -9.43 -22.76 -19.43
C ASP A 223 -9.97 -23.31 -18.10
N ALA A 224 -9.27 -23.09 -16.99
CA ALA A 224 -9.74 -23.50 -15.68
C ALA A 224 -10.94 -22.65 -15.23
N SER A 225 -12.12 -23.27 -15.21
CA SER A 225 -13.32 -22.67 -14.63
C SER A 225 -13.56 -23.28 -13.25
N SER A 226 -13.60 -22.42 -12.24
CA SER A 226 -14.03 -22.79 -10.89
C SER A 226 -14.45 -21.53 -10.13
N ALA A 227 -15.38 -21.71 -9.22
CA ALA A 227 -15.84 -20.60 -8.39
C ALA A 227 -14.71 -20.02 -7.51
N GLU A 228 -13.71 -20.82 -7.13
CA GLU A 228 -12.50 -20.34 -6.46
C GLU A 228 -11.68 -19.41 -7.37
N ASN A 229 -11.53 -19.75 -8.66
CA ASN A 229 -10.85 -18.89 -9.63
C ASN A 229 -11.58 -17.56 -9.78
N ALA A 230 -12.92 -17.58 -9.82
CA ALA A 230 -13.72 -16.35 -9.88
C ALA A 230 -13.57 -15.48 -8.63
N GLN A 231 -13.51 -16.07 -7.42
CA GLN A 231 -13.26 -15.33 -6.20
C GLN A 231 -11.88 -14.63 -6.22
N LEU A 232 -10.84 -15.34 -6.63
CA LEU A 232 -9.49 -14.77 -6.74
C LEU A 232 -9.40 -13.73 -7.85
N ALA A 233 -10.11 -13.93 -8.96
CA ALA A 233 -10.15 -12.96 -10.04
C ALA A 233 -10.82 -11.65 -9.61
N LYS A 234 -11.94 -11.71 -8.87
CA LYS A 234 -12.57 -10.52 -8.28
C LYS A 234 -11.63 -9.82 -7.32
N LEU A 235 -10.91 -10.58 -6.49
CA LEU A 235 -9.94 -10.01 -5.55
C LEU A 235 -8.85 -9.24 -6.28
N ALA A 236 -8.19 -9.85 -7.28
CA ALA A 236 -7.14 -9.21 -8.08
C ALA A 236 -7.68 -7.99 -8.87
N LEU A 237 -8.88 -8.10 -9.46
CA LEU A 237 -9.53 -7.00 -10.16
C LEU A 237 -9.70 -5.77 -9.28
N ALA A 238 -10.09 -5.93 -8.01
CA ALA A 238 -10.29 -4.79 -7.12
C ALA A 238 -9.04 -3.93 -6.99
N ALA A 239 -7.87 -4.54 -6.77
CA ALA A 239 -6.60 -3.82 -6.66
C ALA A 239 -6.30 -3.05 -7.96
N ILE A 240 -6.37 -3.74 -9.11
CA ILE A 240 -6.08 -3.14 -10.41
C ILE A 240 -7.04 -1.98 -10.72
N LEU A 241 -8.34 -2.19 -10.55
CA LEU A 241 -9.34 -1.17 -10.87
C LEU A 241 -9.24 0.05 -9.96
N ILE A 242 -8.92 -0.13 -8.67
CA ILE A 242 -8.74 0.99 -7.74
C ILE A 242 -7.50 1.80 -8.10
N ASP A 243 -6.36 1.18 -8.41
CA ASP A 243 -5.11 1.89 -8.68
C ASP A 243 -5.07 2.56 -10.06
N THR A 244 -5.84 1.99 -11.00
CA THR A 244 -5.96 2.51 -12.37
C THR A 244 -7.21 3.39 -12.56
N SER A 245 -7.96 3.68 -11.51
CA SER A 245 -9.26 4.39 -11.58
C SER A 245 -10.16 3.76 -12.64
N ASN A 246 -10.40 2.45 -12.54
CA ASN A 246 -11.16 1.65 -13.50
C ASN A 246 -10.61 1.75 -14.94
N LEU A 247 -9.27 1.71 -15.09
CA LEU A 247 -8.55 1.85 -16.36
C LEU A 247 -8.66 3.23 -17.04
N THR A 248 -9.04 4.27 -16.30
CA THR A 248 -9.18 5.64 -16.85
C THR A 248 -8.05 6.57 -16.43
N ALA A 249 -7.19 6.17 -15.48
CA ALA A 249 -6.11 7.03 -14.98
C ALA A 249 -5.02 7.26 -16.04
N GLU A 250 -4.94 8.47 -16.59
CA GLU A 250 -3.94 8.85 -17.56
C GLU A 250 -2.51 8.67 -17.02
N GLY A 251 -1.63 8.11 -17.85
CA GLY A 251 -0.23 7.87 -17.50
C GLY A 251 0.01 6.77 -16.47
N LYS A 252 -1.04 6.09 -16.01
CA LYS A 252 -0.94 4.96 -15.07
C LYS A 252 -1.38 3.62 -15.65
N VAL A 253 -2.16 3.63 -16.72
CA VAL A 253 -2.67 2.42 -17.36
C VAL A 253 -1.74 1.99 -18.46
N THR A 254 -1.35 0.73 -18.46
CA THR A 254 -0.52 0.10 -19.49
C THR A 254 -1.21 -1.11 -20.11
N ASP A 255 -0.66 -1.64 -21.20
CA ASP A 255 -1.14 -2.88 -21.80
C ASP A 255 -1.09 -4.06 -20.81
N VAL A 256 -0.19 -4.03 -19.83
CA VAL A 256 -0.08 -5.03 -18.76
C VAL A 256 -1.35 -5.04 -17.91
N ASP A 257 -1.87 -3.87 -17.57
CA ASP A 257 -3.10 -3.72 -16.77
C ASP A 257 -4.33 -4.15 -17.58
N ILE A 258 -4.40 -3.71 -18.83
CA ILE A 258 -5.50 -4.05 -19.75
C ILE A 258 -5.59 -5.57 -19.97
N GLN A 259 -4.45 -6.24 -20.21
CA GLN A 259 -4.40 -7.69 -20.40
C GLN A 259 -4.81 -8.43 -19.13
N ALA A 260 -4.31 -8.03 -17.95
CA ALA A 260 -4.68 -8.60 -16.68
C ALA A 260 -6.18 -8.47 -16.42
N VAL A 261 -6.75 -7.27 -16.58
CA VAL A 261 -8.20 -7.03 -16.40
C VAL A 261 -9.05 -7.84 -17.37
N SER A 262 -8.64 -7.94 -18.65
CA SER A 262 -9.35 -8.76 -19.63
C SER A 262 -9.41 -10.22 -19.21
N PHE A 263 -8.25 -10.80 -18.87
CA PHE A 263 -8.15 -12.17 -18.41
C PHE A 263 -9.00 -12.41 -17.15
N LEU A 264 -8.88 -11.55 -16.14
CA LEU A 264 -9.57 -11.71 -14.86
C LEU A 264 -11.09 -11.59 -15.02
N ARG A 265 -11.58 -10.66 -15.86
CA ARG A 265 -13.02 -10.53 -16.17
C ARG A 265 -13.56 -11.79 -16.84
N GLU A 266 -12.80 -12.41 -17.72
CA GLU A 266 -13.18 -13.68 -18.33
C GLU A 266 -13.30 -14.81 -17.29
N GLN A 267 -12.40 -14.87 -16.31
CA GLN A 267 -12.48 -15.85 -15.23
C GLN A 267 -13.74 -15.64 -14.36
N VAL A 268 -14.10 -14.39 -14.08
CA VAL A 268 -15.34 -14.09 -13.33
C VAL A 268 -16.58 -14.45 -14.15
N ALA A 269 -16.63 -14.07 -15.43
CA ALA A 269 -17.80 -14.27 -16.28
C ALA A 269 -18.16 -15.74 -16.49
N LYS A 270 -17.20 -16.67 -16.39
CA LYS A 270 -17.45 -18.11 -16.49
C LYS A 270 -18.32 -18.66 -15.36
N GLU A 271 -18.19 -18.10 -14.16
CA GLU A 271 -18.87 -18.59 -12.95
C GLU A 271 -19.97 -17.65 -12.48
N ASP A 272 -19.87 -16.35 -12.79
CA ASP A 272 -20.83 -15.32 -12.43
C ASP A 272 -21.15 -14.41 -13.64
N PRO A 273 -21.95 -14.89 -14.60
CA PRO A 273 -22.29 -14.12 -15.81
C PRO A 273 -23.07 -12.81 -15.53
N LYS A 274 -23.62 -12.68 -14.32
CA LYS A 274 -24.37 -11.49 -13.91
C LYS A 274 -23.52 -10.48 -13.15
N TRP A 275 -22.26 -10.77 -12.96
CA TRP A 275 -21.35 -9.85 -12.27
C TRP A 275 -21.07 -8.60 -13.12
N HIS A 276 -21.13 -7.44 -12.49
CA HIS A 276 -20.90 -6.15 -13.12
C HIS A 276 -19.65 -5.50 -12.55
N ALA A 277 -18.61 -5.36 -13.37
CA ALA A 277 -17.32 -4.80 -12.98
C ALA A 277 -17.44 -3.36 -12.47
N GLU A 278 -18.29 -2.54 -13.09
CA GLU A 278 -18.54 -1.16 -12.72
C GLU A 278 -19.08 -1.05 -11.29
N ALA A 279 -20.21 -1.73 -11.03
CA ALA A 279 -20.82 -1.72 -9.70
C ALA A 279 -19.92 -2.31 -8.61
N PHE A 280 -19.05 -3.26 -8.97
CA PHE A 280 -18.04 -3.79 -8.07
C PHE A 280 -16.98 -2.73 -7.74
N TYR A 281 -16.44 -2.06 -8.76
CA TYR A 281 -15.49 -0.97 -8.59
C TYR A 281 -16.06 0.16 -7.73
N GLU A 282 -17.28 0.63 -8.04
CA GLU A 282 -17.94 1.70 -7.30
C GLU A 282 -18.10 1.39 -5.81
N GLN A 283 -18.48 0.15 -5.46
CA GLN A 283 -18.59 -0.27 -4.05
C GLN A 283 -17.25 -0.27 -3.33
N VAL A 284 -16.18 -0.78 -3.95
CA VAL A 284 -14.84 -0.79 -3.36
C VAL A 284 -14.29 0.64 -3.26
N GLN A 285 -14.48 1.45 -4.28
CA GLN A 285 -14.07 2.86 -4.30
C GLN A 285 -14.80 3.68 -3.23
N ALA A 286 -16.10 3.48 -3.08
CA ALA A 286 -16.88 4.13 -2.02
C ALA A 286 -16.37 3.75 -0.62
N ALA A 287 -16.07 2.46 -0.39
CA ALA A 287 -15.49 2.02 0.87
C ALA A 287 -14.13 2.68 1.14
N LYS A 288 -13.27 2.81 0.11
CA LYS A 288 -11.98 3.51 0.21
C LYS A 288 -12.15 4.99 0.52
N THR A 289 -13.03 5.69 -0.19
CA THR A 289 -13.24 7.13 -0.05
C THR A 289 -13.84 7.51 1.31
N ASN A 290 -14.77 6.71 1.81
CA ASN A 290 -15.45 6.98 3.09
C ASN A 290 -14.68 6.46 4.31
N SER A 291 -13.62 5.69 4.12
CA SER A 291 -12.86 5.11 5.21
C SER A 291 -12.13 6.12 6.08
N LEU A 292 -11.83 7.32 5.54
CA LEU A 292 -11.13 8.38 6.28
C LEU A 292 -12.01 9.07 7.34
N ASP A 293 -13.34 8.94 7.24
CA ASP A 293 -14.26 9.66 8.12
C ASP A 293 -14.15 9.23 9.60
N LEU A 294 -13.80 7.96 9.84
CA LEU A 294 -13.63 7.39 11.19
C LEU A 294 -12.18 7.45 11.71
N LEU A 295 -11.23 7.94 10.93
CA LEU A 295 -9.83 8.01 11.31
C LEU A 295 -9.52 9.32 12.05
N THR A 296 -8.54 9.29 12.95
CA THR A 296 -7.93 10.50 13.50
C THR A 296 -7.05 11.17 12.45
N LEU A 297 -6.61 12.41 12.69
CA LEU A 297 -5.69 13.10 11.78
C LEU A 297 -4.38 12.31 11.58
N ASP A 298 -3.80 11.82 12.66
CA ASP A 298 -2.57 11.03 12.62
C ASP A 298 -2.74 9.75 11.76
N GLU A 299 -3.85 9.05 11.92
CA GLU A 299 -4.19 7.88 11.09
C GLU A 299 -4.45 8.24 9.62
N VAL A 300 -5.02 9.43 9.33
CA VAL A 300 -5.18 9.92 7.96
C VAL A 300 -3.83 10.15 7.30
N LEU A 301 -2.87 10.74 8.04
CA LEU A 301 -1.52 10.98 7.54
C LEU A 301 -0.72 9.68 7.38
N ASP A 302 -0.88 8.72 8.29
CA ASP A 302 -0.16 7.44 8.28
C ASP A 302 -0.77 6.40 7.31
N ARG A 303 -2.01 6.60 6.84
CA ARG A 303 -2.77 5.62 6.06
C ARG A 303 -2.09 5.18 4.75
N ASP A 304 -1.58 6.12 3.98
CA ASP A 304 -0.79 5.89 2.76
C ASP A 304 0.51 6.69 2.87
N TYR A 305 1.33 6.26 3.81
CA TYR A 305 2.59 6.88 4.17
C TYR A 305 3.77 6.08 3.63
N LYS A 306 4.78 6.80 3.12
CA LYS A 306 6.08 6.24 2.74
C LYS A 306 7.19 7.18 3.20
N GLU A 307 8.33 6.62 3.59
CA GLU A 307 9.48 7.39 4.04
C GLU A 307 10.77 7.00 3.33
N TRP A 308 11.68 7.94 3.26
CA TRP A 308 13.04 7.75 2.75
C TRP A 308 14.02 8.59 3.58
N THR A 309 15.22 8.07 3.76
CA THR A 309 16.36 8.82 4.32
C THR A 309 17.37 9.03 3.21
N GLU A 310 17.67 10.29 2.91
CA GLU A 310 18.67 10.67 1.92
C GLU A 310 19.83 11.39 2.59
N LYS A 311 21.02 11.31 1.98
CA LYS A 311 22.20 12.04 2.42
C LYS A 311 22.49 13.19 1.45
N SER A 312 22.68 14.39 1.98
CA SER A 312 23.18 15.53 1.21
C SER A 312 24.64 15.30 0.79
N SER A 313 25.14 16.09 -0.13
CA SER A 313 26.56 16.05 -0.52
C SER A 313 27.52 16.41 0.65
N SER A 314 27.02 17.15 1.65
CA SER A 314 27.74 17.43 2.90
C SER A 314 27.74 16.26 3.89
N GLY A 315 27.00 15.17 3.61
CA GLY A 315 26.87 13.98 4.45
C GLY A 315 25.78 14.06 5.51
N GLU A 316 25.01 15.16 5.57
CA GLU A 316 23.87 15.33 6.46
C GLU A 316 22.70 14.45 5.99
N SER A 317 22.05 13.72 6.92
CA SER A 317 20.90 12.87 6.61
C SER A 317 19.61 13.68 6.74
N VAL A 318 18.72 13.55 5.75
CA VAL A 318 17.38 14.17 5.74
C VAL A 318 16.33 13.07 5.61
N ASN A 319 15.42 13.02 6.57
CA ASN A 319 14.31 12.06 6.63
C ASN A 319 13.07 12.68 5.98
N LEU A 320 12.59 12.05 4.93
CA LEU A 320 11.47 12.51 4.11
C LEU A 320 10.26 11.62 4.34
N GLY A 321 9.12 12.19 4.70
CA GLY A 321 7.84 11.50 4.84
C GLY A 321 6.84 11.98 3.79
N PHE A 322 6.18 11.05 3.12
CA PHE A 322 5.14 11.33 2.12
C PHE A 322 3.83 10.69 2.53
N CYS A 323 2.83 11.52 2.78
CA CYS A 323 1.46 11.13 3.07
C CYS A 323 0.61 11.34 1.83
N SER A 324 -0.22 10.37 1.45
CA SER A 324 -1.19 10.51 0.36
C SER A 324 -2.61 10.40 0.90
N SER A 325 -3.49 11.31 0.46
CA SER A 325 -4.90 11.33 0.85
C SER A 325 -5.82 11.40 -0.36
N VAL A 326 -6.96 10.70 -0.27
CA VAL A 326 -8.06 10.80 -1.25
C VAL A 326 -9.07 11.92 -0.90
N LYS A 327 -8.76 12.72 0.11
CA LYS A 327 -9.54 13.89 0.52
C LYS A 327 -8.69 15.16 0.35
N PRO A 328 -9.30 16.31 -0.02
CA PRO A 328 -8.57 17.57 -0.20
C PRO A 328 -8.01 18.12 1.12
N ILE A 329 -7.03 19.00 1.03
CA ILE A 329 -6.41 19.68 2.18
C ILE A 329 -7.45 20.40 3.05
N ARG A 330 -8.46 21.01 2.43
CA ARG A 330 -9.57 21.65 3.17
C ARG A 330 -10.26 20.65 4.11
N TRP A 331 -10.65 19.49 3.61
CA TRP A 331 -11.29 18.44 4.42
C TRP A 331 -10.36 17.96 5.55
N ILE A 332 -9.06 17.81 5.29
CA ILE A 332 -8.10 17.38 6.32
C ILE A 332 -7.97 18.45 7.41
N ALA A 333 -7.94 19.74 7.05
CA ALA A 333 -7.88 20.84 7.99
C ALA A 333 -9.18 20.96 8.83
N GLU A 334 -10.35 20.79 8.21
CA GLU A 334 -11.64 20.77 8.91
C GLU A 334 -11.74 19.57 9.86
N LYS A 335 -11.25 18.40 9.44
CA LYS A 335 -11.17 17.21 10.30
C LYS A 335 -10.26 17.41 11.50
N ALA A 336 -9.19 18.14 11.37
CA ALA A 336 -8.32 18.53 12.47
C ALA A 336 -8.99 19.56 13.43
N GLY A 337 -10.06 20.21 12.99
CA GLY A 337 -10.80 21.27 13.68
C GLY A 337 -10.48 22.66 13.15
N THR A 338 -9.21 23.04 13.04
CA THR A 338 -8.75 24.31 12.46
C THR A 338 -7.46 24.11 11.65
N PRO A 339 -7.14 25.03 10.71
CA PRO A 339 -5.87 24.97 9.99
C PRO A 339 -4.64 24.97 10.90
N GLN A 340 -4.71 25.65 12.06
CA GLN A 340 -3.62 25.63 13.03
C GLN A 340 -3.49 24.26 13.71
N GLN A 341 -4.59 23.64 14.12
CA GLN A 341 -4.59 22.29 14.68
C GLN A 341 -4.10 21.24 13.66
N PHE A 342 -4.41 21.44 12.39
CA PHE A 342 -3.83 20.62 11.33
C PHE A 342 -2.31 20.78 11.25
N LEU A 343 -1.79 21.99 11.24
CA LEU A 343 -0.34 22.25 11.25
C LEU A 343 0.35 21.67 12.49
N ASP A 344 -0.28 21.79 13.66
CA ASP A 344 0.23 21.21 14.91
C ASP A 344 0.24 19.68 14.85
N GLY A 345 -0.77 19.08 14.23
CA GLY A 345 -0.81 17.64 13.94
C GLY A 345 0.31 17.18 13.00
N VAL A 346 0.60 17.95 11.95
CA VAL A 346 1.74 17.67 11.04
C VAL A 346 3.07 17.71 11.80
N ARG A 347 3.26 18.68 12.73
CA ARG A 347 4.45 18.73 13.59
C ARG A 347 4.55 17.52 14.50
N ALA A 348 3.46 17.14 15.15
CA ALA A 348 3.42 15.97 16.03
C ALA A 348 3.74 14.69 15.26
N PHE A 349 3.18 14.54 14.06
CA PHE A 349 3.46 13.42 13.16
C PHE A 349 4.95 13.38 12.74
N ALA A 350 5.52 14.54 12.34
CA ALA A 350 6.93 14.65 12.00
C ALA A 350 7.83 14.24 13.17
N ALA A 351 7.53 14.75 14.39
CA ALA A 351 8.29 14.42 15.59
C ALA A 351 8.21 12.91 15.93
N ALA A 352 7.02 12.32 15.86
CA ALA A 352 6.81 10.89 16.13
C ALA A 352 7.57 9.98 15.15
N LYS A 353 7.61 10.36 13.87
CA LYS A 353 8.30 9.63 12.79
C LYS A 353 9.75 10.07 12.59
N LYS A 354 10.24 11.10 13.31
CA LYS A 354 11.59 11.70 13.18
C LYS A 354 11.86 12.21 11.76
N LEU A 355 10.88 12.92 11.19
CA LEU A 355 10.96 13.46 9.84
C LEU A 355 11.46 14.89 9.85
N ASP A 356 12.30 15.22 8.89
CA ASP A 356 12.78 16.57 8.61
C ASP A 356 11.91 17.27 7.56
N VAL A 357 11.28 16.49 6.67
CA VAL A 357 10.30 17.00 5.69
C VAL A 357 9.06 16.10 5.68
N VAL A 358 7.88 16.73 5.74
CA VAL A 358 6.58 16.07 5.52
C VAL A 358 5.95 16.62 4.25
N VAL A 359 5.61 15.73 3.33
CA VAL A 359 4.88 16.06 2.09
C VAL A 359 3.50 15.43 2.17
N ILE A 360 2.47 16.23 1.99
CA ILE A 360 1.09 15.77 1.92
C ILE A 360 0.60 15.98 0.49
N MET A 361 0.22 14.89 -0.15
CA MET A 361 -0.30 14.87 -1.53
C MET A 361 -1.75 14.43 -1.49
N THR A 362 -2.62 15.15 -2.20
CA THR A 362 -4.02 14.77 -2.32
C THR A 362 -4.35 14.27 -3.73
N SER A 363 -5.43 13.51 -3.84
CA SER A 363 -6.02 13.09 -5.12
C SER A 363 -7.52 12.88 -4.92
N PHE A 364 -8.34 13.76 -5.51
CA PHE A 364 -9.78 13.80 -5.30
C PHE A 364 -10.48 14.36 -6.55
N SER A 365 -11.82 14.29 -6.60
CA SER A 365 -12.62 14.98 -7.63
C SER A 365 -13.01 16.35 -7.15
N SER A 366 -12.89 17.37 -8.03
CA SER A 366 -13.40 18.73 -7.80
C SER A 366 -14.93 18.77 -7.84
N VAL A 367 -15.53 19.93 -7.60
CA VAL A 367 -16.98 20.14 -7.78
C VAL A 367 -17.46 19.96 -9.22
N GLU A 368 -16.56 20.11 -10.19
CA GLU A 368 -16.83 19.89 -11.61
C GLU A 368 -16.57 18.42 -12.04
N ASP A 369 -16.35 17.54 -11.04
CA ASP A 369 -15.98 16.13 -11.21
C ASP A 369 -14.66 15.90 -11.96
N GLU A 370 -13.78 16.91 -11.98
CA GLU A 370 -12.46 16.80 -12.55
C GLU A 370 -11.45 16.27 -11.52
N PHE A 371 -10.56 15.38 -11.97
CA PHE A 371 -9.52 14.84 -11.11
C PHE A 371 -8.50 15.92 -10.73
N SER A 372 -8.33 16.15 -9.44
CA SER A 372 -7.53 17.23 -8.87
C SER A 372 -6.48 16.74 -7.89
N ARG A 373 -5.40 17.51 -7.76
CA ARG A 373 -4.33 17.26 -6.79
C ARG A 373 -3.90 18.53 -6.10
N GLU A 374 -3.53 18.38 -4.82
CA GLU A 374 -2.86 19.41 -4.06
C GLU A 374 -1.55 18.88 -3.50
N LEU A 375 -0.61 19.78 -3.26
CA LEU A 375 0.70 19.48 -2.71
C LEU A 375 0.99 20.46 -1.56
N LEU A 376 1.16 19.94 -0.34
CA LEU A 376 1.69 20.65 0.80
C LEU A 376 3.06 20.09 1.15
N VAL A 377 4.07 20.95 1.22
CA VAL A 377 5.42 20.60 1.69
C VAL A 377 5.72 21.36 2.97
N CYS A 378 6.13 20.63 4.01
CA CYS A 378 6.51 21.18 5.31
C CYS A 378 7.94 20.71 5.65
N ALA A 379 8.90 21.62 5.76
CA ALA A 379 10.25 21.35 6.21
C ALA A 379 10.48 21.91 7.62
N MET A 380 10.97 21.08 8.55
CA MET A 380 11.25 21.47 9.93
C MET A 380 12.44 22.42 9.97
N CYS A 381 12.26 23.59 10.59
CA CYS A 381 13.29 24.67 10.56
C CYS A 381 14.52 24.39 11.44
N ASP A 382 14.50 23.33 12.23
CA ASP A 382 15.66 22.85 12.98
C ASP A 382 16.66 22.02 12.12
N CYS A 383 16.31 21.74 10.87
CA CYS A 383 17.15 21.10 9.87
C CYS A 383 17.36 22.00 8.64
N ASP A 384 18.45 22.72 8.58
CA ASP A 384 18.78 23.64 7.46
C ASP A 384 18.81 22.93 6.11
N ALA A 385 19.30 21.70 6.06
CA ALA A 385 19.33 20.90 4.83
C ALA A 385 17.92 20.57 4.33
N ALA A 386 16.97 20.30 5.22
CA ALA A 386 15.58 20.04 4.86
C ALA A 386 14.92 21.25 4.22
N VAL A 387 15.11 22.45 4.79
CA VAL A 387 14.56 23.72 4.24
C VAL A 387 15.16 24.00 2.87
N LYS A 388 16.49 23.91 2.73
CA LYS A 388 17.18 24.13 1.44
C LYS A 388 16.74 23.13 0.38
N ALA A 389 16.54 21.85 0.77
CA ALA A 389 16.05 20.83 -0.14
C ALA A 389 14.62 21.12 -0.61
N ALA A 390 13.75 21.56 0.30
CA ALA A 390 12.38 21.92 -0.03
C ALA A 390 12.31 23.15 -0.97
N GLU A 391 13.14 24.17 -0.74
CA GLU A 391 13.26 25.35 -1.61
C GLU A 391 13.77 24.96 -3.00
N ALA A 392 14.87 24.19 -3.07
CA ALA A 392 15.43 23.71 -4.33
C ALA A 392 14.45 22.83 -5.10
N PHE A 393 13.73 21.95 -4.40
CA PHE A 393 12.68 21.13 -4.99
C PHE A 393 11.61 22.01 -5.67
N VAL A 394 11.09 23.00 -4.97
CA VAL A 394 10.05 23.89 -5.52
C VAL A 394 10.56 24.65 -6.73
N GLU A 395 11.73 25.26 -6.63
CA GLU A 395 12.34 26.04 -7.71
C GLU A 395 12.51 25.20 -8.99
N GLN A 396 13.04 24.00 -8.83
CA GLN A 396 13.35 23.10 -9.97
C GLN A 396 12.09 22.44 -10.56
N THR A 397 11.05 22.20 -9.75
CA THR A 397 9.94 21.35 -10.18
C THR A 397 8.63 22.09 -10.43
N ARG A 398 8.54 23.35 -10.04
CA ARG A 398 7.31 24.15 -10.15
C ARG A 398 6.68 24.13 -11.56
N PRO A 399 7.42 24.33 -12.65
CA PRO A 399 6.83 24.26 -14.02
C PRO A 399 6.43 22.83 -14.41
N HIS A 400 7.23 21.84 -13.99
CA HIS A 400 7.01 20.44 -14.33
C HIS A 400 5.77 19.85 -13.62
N LEU A 401 5.58 20.20 -12.36
CA LEU A 401 4.43 19.77 -11.57
C LEU A 401 3.20 20.69 -11.74
N GLY A 402 3.34 21.83 -12.40
CA GLY A 402 2.28 22.81 -12.56
C GLY A 402 1.84 23.34 -11.19
N LEU A 403 2.80 23.80 -10.35
CA LEU A 403 2.47 24.29 -9.01
C LEU A 403 1.92 25.70 -9.07
N GLU A 404 0.62 25.83 -8.89
CA GLU A 404 -0.12 27.08 -8.88
C GLU A 404 -0.53 27.47 -7.46
N ARG A 405 -0.92 28.74 -7.31
CA ARG A 405 -1.45 29.21 -6.04
C ARG A 405 -2.65 28.39 -5.63
N TRP A 406 -2.61 27.84 -4.40
CA TRP A 406 -3.70 27.03 -3.90
C TRP A 406 -5.00 27.84 -3.76
N SER A 407 -6.08 27.27 -4.23
CA SER A 407 -7.46 27.61 -3.93
C SER A 407 -8.27 26.30 -3.90
N PRO A 408 -9.32 26.21 -3.06
CA PRO A 408 -10.13 25.02 -2.99
C PRO A 408 -10.89 24.81 -4.32
N VAL A 409 -10.86 23.60 -4.84
CA VAL A 409 -11.61 23.17 -6.03
C VAL A 409 -12.69 22.14 -5.67
N ASP A 410 -12.84 21.85 -4.39
CA ASP A 410 -13.80 20.92 -3.79
C ASP A 410 -15.06 21.61 -3.26
N CYS A 411 -15.22 22.93 -3.49
CA CYS A 411 -16.37 23.73 -3.10
C CYS A 411 -16.66 24.83 -4.11
N GLU A 412 -17.95 25.20 -4.24
CA GLU A 412 -18.41 26.25 -5.16
C GLU A 412 -18.15 27.67 -4.63
N TYR A 413 -17.94 27.83 -3.33
CA TYR A 413 -17.83 29.14 -2.68
C TYR A 413 -16.49 29.28 -1.97
N HIS A 414 -15.79 30.36 -2.29
CA HIS A 414 -14.61 30.81 -1.55
C HIS A 414 -15.06 31.56 -0.31
N ASP A 415 -14.70 31.07 0.86
CA ASP A 415 -15.07 31.65 2.14
C ASP A 415 -13.86 32.06 2.99
N SER A 416 -14.11 32.48 4.23
CA SER A 416 -13.06 32.83 5.20
C SER A 416 -12.13 31.64 5.51
N THR A 417 -12.58 30.42 5.28
CA THR A 417 -11.80 29.18 5.54
C THR A 417 -10.64 29.05 4.54
N GLU A 418 -10.83 29.41 3.27
CA GLU A 418 -9.76 29.46 2.27
C GLU A 418 -8.61 30.37 2.73
N HIS A 419 -8.96 31.58 3.14
CA HIS A 419 -7.94 32.53 3.62
C HIS A 419 -7.20 31.99 4.85
N ALA A 420 -7.93 31.43 5.82
CA ALA A 420 -7.35 30.85 7.02
C ALA A 420 -6.42 29.67 6.71
N ILE A 421 -6.82 28.75 5.83
CA ILE A 421 -5.99 27.62 5.40
C ILE A 421 -4.71 28.14 4.74
N ARG A 422 -4.83 29.04 3.76
CA ARG A 422 -3.69 29.55 3.01
C ARG A 422 -2.73 30.35 3.90
N SER A 423 -3.24 31.22 4.76
CA SER A 423 -2.40 32.00 5.67
C SER A 423 -1.67 31.14 6.70
N THR A 424 -2.26 30.01 7.07
CA THR A 424 -1.64 29.06 8.03
C THR A 424 -0.68 28.10 7.35
N LEU A 425 -1.01 27.57 6.16
CA LEU A 425 -0.26 26.52 5.50
C LEU A 425 0.73 27.01 4.42
N ASP A 426 0.85 28.32 4.23
CA ASP A 426 1.82 28.94 3.32
C ASP A 426 2.58 30.03 4.08
N GLY A 427 3.82 29.75 4.51
CA GLY A 427 4.61 30.68 5.33
C GLY A 427 5.92 30.05 5.84
N ASP A 428 6.72 30.88 6.56
CA ASP A 428 8.09 30.56 6.95
C ASP A 428 8.34 30.72 8.47
N ALA A 429 7.31 30.68 9.31
CA ALA A 429 7.51 30.84 10.74
C ALA A 429 8.35 29.69 11.35
N ASP A 430 7.76 28.85 12.20
CA ASP A 430 8.48 27.73 12.86
C ASP A 430 8.70 26.51 11.94
N ILE A 431 8.00 26.47 10.83
CA ILE A 431 8.13 25.46 9.79
C ILE A 431 8.11 26.17 8.45
N TRP A 432 9.05 25.88 7.57
CA TRP A 432 8.96 26.27 6.18
C TRP A 432 7.85 25.46 5.52
N ARG A 433 6.84 26.10 4.95
CA ARG A 433 5.69 25.38 4.37
C ARG A 433 5.12 26.10 3.17
N ARG A 434 4.73 25.34 2.16
CA ARG A 434 4.11 25.84 0.94
C ARG A 434 2.99 24.91 0.51
N LEU A 435 1.88 25.52 0.11
CA LEU A 435 0.67 24.84 -0.34
C LEU A 435 0.33 25.26 -1.78
N TRP A 436 0.12 24.27 -2.66
CA TRP A 436 -0.22 24.47 -4.07
C TRP A 436 -1.38 23.61 -4.53
N LEU A 437 -2.09 24.10 -5.55
CA LEU A 437 -2.81 23.28 -6.50
C LEU A 437 -1.77 22.69 -7.49
N GLN A 438 -1.79 21.40 -7.72
CA GLN A 438 -0.89 20.70 -8.64
C GLN A 438 -1.64 20.43 -9.94
N THR A 439 -1.45 21.25 -10.98
CA THR A 439 -2.20 21.14 -12.24
C THR A 439 -1.70 19.99 -13.13
N ASN A 440 -0.44 19.57 -12.98
CA ASN A 440 -0.01 18.30 -13.57
C ASN A 440 -0.53 17.13 -12.74
N THR A 441 -1.77 16.74 -12.99
CA THR A 441 -2.46 15.68 -12.23
C THR A 441 -1.90 14.27 -12.50
N THR A 442 -1.11 14.07 -13.56
CA THR A 442 -0.45 12.79 -13.86
C THR A 442 0.73 12.51 -12.91
N ALA A 443 1.33 13.55 -12.33
CA ALA A 443 2.44 13.42 -11.40
C ALA A 443 1.96 13.01 -10.00
N SER A 444 2.02 11.73 -9.71
CA SER A 444 1.73 11.15 -8.41
C SER A 444 2.98 11.11 -7.51
N ARG A 445 2.87 10.50 -6.32
CA ARG A 445 4.02 10.27 -5.42
C ARG A 445 5.19 9.58 -6.13
N LYS A 446 4.93 8.71 -7.12
CA LYS A 446 5.98 8.01 -7.90
C LYS A 446 6.87 8.99 -8.67
N GLN A 447 6.34 10.14 -9.09
CA GLN A 447 7.07 11.20 -9.77
C GLN A 447 7.61 12.25 -8.78
N VAL A 448 6.82 12.64 -7.79
CA VAL A 448 7.17 13.73 -6.86
C VAL A 448 8.27 13.31 -5.87
N ALA A 449 8.20 12.11 -5.29
CA ALA A 449 9.16 11.66 -4.30
C ALA A 449 10.61 11.59 -4.83
N PRO A 450 10.88 11.02 -6.02
CA PRO A 450 12.23 11.04 -6.60
C PRO A 450 12.78 12.45 -6.83
N LEU A 451 11.94 13.43 -7.15
CA LEU A 451 12.37 14.82 -7.36
C LEU A 451 12.85 15.47 -6.05
N LEU A 452 12.10 15.28 -4.94
CA LEU A 452 12.53 15.79 -3.64
C LEU A 452 13.77 15.05 -3.12
N ARG A 453 13.85 13.73 -3.26
CA ARG A 453 15.03 12.92 -2.92
C ARG A 453 16.27 13.43 -3.66
N LYS A 454 16.12 13.71 -4.97
CA LYS A 454 17.19 14.31 -5.79
C LYS A 454 17.58 15.69 -5.29
N ALA A 455 16.62 16.54 -4.89
CA ALA A 455 16.94 17.86 -4.33
C ALA A 455 17.82 17.75 -3.08
N VAL A 456 17.55 16.80 -2.17
CA VAL A 456 18.40 16.52 -1.01
C VAL A 456 19.81 16.08 -1.43
N THR A 457 19.92 15.10 -2.32
CA THR A 457 21.22 14.54 -2.73
C THR A 457 22.08 15.53 -3.55
N SER A 458 21.46 16.59 -4.06
CA SER A 458 22.15 17.65 -4.83
C SER A 458 22.63 18.83 -3.97
N LEU A 459 22.31 18.87 -2.68
CA LEU A 459 22.82 19.85 -1.72
C LEU A 459 24.24 19.43 -1.27
#